data_7801c8c41df67fd1c303a8269a7795f7
#
_entry.id   7801c8c41df67fd1c303a8269a7795f7
#
_cell.length_a   1.000
_cell.length_b   1.000
_cell.length_c   1.000
_cell.angle_alpha   90.00
_cell.angle_beta   90.00
_cell.angle_gamma   90.00
#
_symmetry.space_group_name_H-M   'P 1'
#
loop_
_entity.id
_entity.type
_entity.pdbx_description
1 polymer ?
#
loop_
_entity_poly.entity_id
_entity_poly.type
_entity_poly.pdbx_seq_one_letter_code
_entity_poly.pdbx_strand_id
1 'polypeptide(L)'
;YWTNDFKPNYFSWHDFLQKDEIAIDAISDFITRGVIVINDAPSISNSLEELATRLGPIREVLFERIHNVSVDGHVYNIAHTSLELPPHNDFASYTWPPSVQALHMLVNDCEGGRSTIVDGYAVLRDLRNDYPEHFDILSNFAVPFREFDEENETYANEPMIRLNAEKEITGFRYSNQLMQMIDPKKKNVDAFYEAYHELCNRVNSEKYKSKFRLESGHILLVSAHRVLHGREEFKPDGKRHLQDAYYEMDNIENNLVLLKTSGNK
;
A
#
# COMPACT_ATOMS: atom_id res chain seq x y z
N TYR A 1 7.41 -4.27 13.45
CA TYR A 1 6.12 -4.97 13.23
C TYR A 1 5.06 -4.37 14.13
N TRP A 2 3.82 -4.30 13.63
CA TRP A 2 2.69 -3.79 14.38
C TRP A 2 1.40 -4.58 14.07
N THR A 3 0.34 -4.37 14.87
CA THR A 3 -0.96 -5.03 14.73
C THR A 3 -2.11 -4.01 14.85
N ASN A 4 -3.30 -4.42 15.24
CA ASN A 4 -4.51 -3.61 15.24
C ASN A 4 -4.52 -2.42 16.23
N ASP A 5 -3.66 -2.41 17.23
CA ASP A 5 -3.49 -1.33 18.20
C ASP A 5 -2.62 -0.17 17.67
N PHE A 6 -1.96 -0.40 16.53
CA PHE A 6 -1.11 0.60 15.89
C PHE A 6 -1.90 1.82 15.44
N LYS A 7 -1.31 3.00 15.62
CA LYS A 7 -1.78 4.26 15.04
C LYS A 7 -0.62 4.89 14.28
N PRO A 8 -0.83 5.34 13.02
CA PRO A 8 0.19 6.08 12.30
C PRO A 8 0.49 7.40 13.01
N ASN A 9 1.74 7.86 12.94
CA ASN A 9 2.10 9.20 13.36
C ASN A 9 1.64 10.21 12.31
N TYR A 10 1.31 11.43 12.78
CA TYR A 10 0.85 12.53 11.96
C TYR A 10 1.91 13.62 11.89
N PHE A 11 2.16 14.15 10.70
CA PHE A 11 3.11 15.21 10.42
C PHE A 11 2.41 16.32 9.64
N SER A 12 2.58 17.58 10.07
CA SER A 12 2.00 18.73 9.36
C SER A 12 2.60 18.87 7.97
N TRP A 13 1.74 19.04 6.96
CA TRP A 13 2.15 19.29 5.57
C TRP A 13 3.16 20.43 5.45
N HIS A 14 2.86 21.58 6.06
CA HIS A 14 3.73 22.74 6.02
C HIS A 14 5.11 22.42 6.61
N ASP A 15 5.14 21.80 7.78
CA ASP A 15 6.39 21.50 8.48
C ASP A 15 7.19 20.42 7.77
N PHE A 16 6.53 19.40 7.23
CA PHE A 16 7.17 18.35 6.44
C PHE A 16 7.86 18.91 5.20
N LEU A 17 7.25 19.89 4.52
CA LEU A 17 7.83 20.50 3.33
C LEU A 17 8.91 21.54 3.64
N GLN A 18 8.81 22.27 4.77
CA GLN A 18 9.66 23.44 5.04
C GLN A 18 10.76 23.19 6.06
N LYS A 19 10.66 22.19 6.93
CA LYS A 19 11.60 21.94 8.02
C LYS A 19 12.30 20.60 7.83
N ASP A 20 13.62 20.62 7.67
CA ASP A 20 14.40 19.42 7.42
C ASP A 20 14.36 18.43 8.59
N GLU A 21 14.35 18.93 9.84
CA GLU A 21 14.23 18.08 11.03
C GLU A 21 12.92 17.29 11.06
N ILE A 22 11.80 17.92 10.67
CA ILE A 22 10.49 17.23 10.61
C ILE A 22 10.45 16.24 9.45
N ALA A 23 11.02 16.60 8.30
CA ALA A 23 11.14 15.67 7.17
C ALA A 23 12.00 14.45 7.51
N ILE A 24 13.13 14.66 8.22
CA ILE A 24 13.99 13.56 8.71
C ILE A 24 13.22 12.63 9.64
N ASP A 25 12.50 13.18 10.62
CA ASP A 25 11.71 12.40 11.58
C ASP A 25 10.59 11.63 10.87
N ALA A 26 9.83 12.28 10.01
CA ALA A 26 8.74 11.67 9.25
C ALA A 26 9.23 10.55 8.33
N ILE A 27 10.28 10.79 7.53
CA ILE A 27 10.83 9.79 6.61
C ILE A 27 11.47 8.63 7.40
N SER A 28 12.15 8.90 8.52
CA SER A 28 12.73 7.85 9.37
C SER A 28 11.66 6.97 10.00
N ASP A 29 10.55 7.57 10.47
CA ASP A 29 9.40 6.83 10.98
C ASP A 29 8.73 6.01 9.88
N PHE A 30 8.55 6.59 8.69
CA PHE A 30 8.00 5.90 7.51
C PHE A 30 8.83 4.67 7.13
N ILE A 31 10.14 4.79 7.01
CA ILE A 31 11.03 3.66 6.68
C ILE A 31 10.93 2.57 7.76
N THR A 32 10.86 2.96 9.03
CA THR A 32 10.82 2.03 10.16
C THR A 32 9.50 1.29 10.27
N ARG A 33 8.37 1.99 10.12
CA ARG A 33 7.02 1.47 10.36
C ARG A 33 6.25 1.13 9.09
N GLY A 34 6.66 1.70 7.96
CA GLY A 34 6.01 1.51 6.66
C GLY A 34 4.79 2.39 6.43
N VAL A 35 4.42 3.26 7.37
CA VAL A 35 3.25 4.12 7.25
C VAL A 35 3.33 5.36 8.12
N ILE A 36 2.93 6.51 7.57
CA ILE A 36 2.68 7.79 8.25
C ILE A 36 1.47 8.48 7.64
N VAL A 37 0.95 9.50 8.32
CA VAL A 37 -0.05 10.43 7.77
C VAL A 37 0.54 11.83 7.74
N ILE A 38 0.44 12.51 6.60
CA ILE A 38 0.71 13.93 6.47
C ILE A 38 -0.66 14.62 6.53
N ASN A 39 -0.88 15.53 7.50
CA ASN A 39 -2.12 16.24 7.69
C ASN A 39 -2.01 17.70 7.25
N ASP A 40 -3.16 18.37 7.13
CA ASP A 40 -3.29 19.78 6.73
C ASP A 40 -2.75 20.09 5.31
N ALA A 41 -2.69 19.09 4.43
CA ALA A 41 -2.39 19.30 3.02
C ALA A 41 -3.56 20.04 2.34
N PRO A 42 -3.28 20.90 1.34
CA PRO A 42 -4.33 21.55 0.57
C PRO A 42 -5.25 20.51 -0.09
N SER A 43 -6.56 20.56 0.16
CA SER A 43 -7.55 19.67 -0.46
C SER A 43 -7.86 20.07 -1.91
N ILE A 44 -6.82 20.26 -2.71
CA ILE A 44 -6.88 20.63 -4.12
C ILE A 44 -6.17 19.57 -4.97
N SER A 45 -6.63 19.43 -6.21
CA SER A 45 -6.03 18.45 -7.13
C SER A 45 -4.54 18.72 -7.36
N ASN A 46 -3.79 17.62 -7.48
CA ASN A 46 -2.35 17.61 -7.80
C ASN A 46 -1.42 18.14 -6.69
N SER A 47 -1.91 18.37 -5.46
CA SER A 47 -1.03 18.71 -4.34
C SER A 47 0.07 17.65 -4.10
N LEU A 48 -0.14 16.39 -4.50
CA LEU A 48 0.87 15.33 -4.41
C LEU A 48 2.16 15.63 -5.18
N GLU A 49 2.13 16.53 -6.20
CA GLU A 49 3.34 16.96 -6.91
C GLU A 49 4.35 17.63 -5.97
N GLU A 50 3.89 18.35 -4.95
CA GLU A 50 4.77 19.03 -4.02
C GLU A 50 5.55 18.05 -3.12
N LEU A 51 5.01 16.84 -2.87
CA LEU A 51 5.73 15.80 -2.13
C LEU A 51 7.00 15.33 -2.84
N ALA A 52 7.08 15.48 -4.16
CA ALA A 52 8.27 15.11 -4.93
C ALA A 52 9.54 15.84 -4.45
N THR A 53 9.40 17.00 -3.82
CA THR A 53 10.53 17.76 -3.25
C THR A 53 11.17 17.05 -2.06
N ARG A 54 10.41 16.17 -1.37
CA ARG A 54 10.86 15.41 -0.20
C ARG A 54 10.99 13.92 -0.46
N LEU A 55 10.12 13.36 -1.33
CA LEU A 55 10.04 11.92 -1.58
C LEU A 55 10.79 11.47 -2.85
N GLY A 56 11.16 12.43 -3.71
CA GLY A 56 11.68 12.14 -5.05
C GLY A 56 10.58 12.13 -6.11
N PRO A 57 10.92 11.88 -7.38
CA PRO A 57 9.98 11.98 -8.49
C PRO A 57 8.82 10.98 -8.37
N ILE A 58 7.63 11.41 -8.77
CA ILE A 58 6.48 10.51 -8.92
C ILE A 58 6.82 9.48 -9.99
N ARG A 59 6.62 8.20 -9.68
CA ARG A 59 6.69 7.10 -10.62
C ARG A 59 5.41 7.05 -11.44
N GLU A 60 5.52 7.26 -12.73
CA GLU A 60 4.42 7.03 -13.65
C GLU A 60 4.12 5.54 -13.80
N VAL A 61 2.85 5.20 -13.79
CA VAL A 61 2.33 3.85 -13.87
C VAL A 61 1.35 3.74 -15.04
N LEU A 62 0.62 2.66 -15.15
CA LEU A 62 -0.33 2.38 -16.22
C LEU A 62 -1.42 3.44 -16.36
N PHE A 63 -1.81 4.04 -15.23
CA PHE A 63 -2.81 5.10 -15.18
C PHE A 63 -2.18 6.50 -15.29
N GLU A 64 -2.94 7.52 -14.95
CA GLU A 64 -2.44 8.89 -14.86
C GLU A 64 -1.31 9.01 -13.82
N ARG A 65 -0.45 10.01 -14.00
CA ARG A 65 0.62 10.35 -13.06
C ARG A 65 0.11 10.58 -11.62
N ILE A 66 -1.06 11.20 -11.49
CA ILE A 66 -1.83 11.29 -10.25
C ILE A 66 -3.22 10.78 -10.58
N HIS A 67 -3.57 9.64 -10.02
CA HIS A 67 -4.80 8.95 -10.32
C HIS A 67 -5.95 9.44 -9.44
N ASN A 68 -7.16 9.52 -9.99
CA ASN A 68 -8.37 9.96 -9.29
C ASN A 68 -9.24 8.76 -8.90
N VAL A 69 -9.56 8.66 -7.61
CA VAL A 69 -10.48 7.66 -7.07
C VAL A 69 -11.70 8.37 -6.51
N SER A 70 -12.78 8.38 -7.28
CA SER A 70 -14.09 8.92 -6.89
C SER A 70 -15.18 7.89 -7.10
N VAL A 71 -16.28 8.00 -6.37
CA VAL A 71 -17.49 7.21 -6.63
C VAL A 71 -18.33 8.00 -7.61
N ASP A 72 -18.22 7.68 -8.86
CA ASP A 72 -19.02 8.22 -9.95
C ASP A 72 -19.67 7.08 -10.77
N GLY A 73 -20.38 7.44 -11.83
CA GLY A 73 -21.13 6.48 -12.63
C GLY A 73 -20.28 5.53 -13.50
N HIS A 74 -18.96 5.67 -13.53
CA HIS A 74 -18.04 4.86 -14.34
C HIS A 74 -17.18 3.95 -13.45
N VAL A 75 -17.81 2.89 -12.93
CA VAL A 75 -17.17 1.92 -12.05
C VAL A 75 -16.45 0.87 -12.89
N TYR A 76 -15.10 0.87 -12.87
CA TYR A 76 -14.31 -0.17 -13.52
C TYR A 76 -13.61 -1.11 -12.51
N ASN A 77 -13.51 -0.72 -11.23
CA ASN A 77 -13.03 -1.60 -10.17
C ASN A 77 -13.73 -1.28 -8.83
N ILE A 78 -13.50 -2.11 -7.80
CA ILE A 78 -14.15 -2.00 -6.50
C ILE A 78 -13.78 -0.72 -5.74
N ALA A 79 -12.62 -0.11 -6.01
CA ALA A 79 -12.20 1.15 -5.38
C ALA A 79 -13.15 2.31 -5.71
N HIS A 80 -13.82 2.27 -6.88
CA HIS A 80 -14.82 3.24 -7.33
C HIS A 80 -16.25 2.93 -6.84
N THR A 81 -16.42 1.99 -5.91
CA THR A 81 -17.69 1.63 -5.29
C THR A 81 -17.73 2.05 -3.82
N SER A 82 -18.90 1.98 -3.19
CA SER A 82 -19.08 2.15 -1.74
C SER A 82 -18.81 0.88 -0.93
N LEU A 83 -18.59 -0.26 -1.57
CA LEU A 83 -18.35 -1.56 -0.92
C LEU A 83 -17.02 -1.57 -0.18
N GLU A 84 -16.89 -2.49 0.79
CA GLU A 84 -15.61 -2.75 1.44
C GLU A 84 -14.54 -3.08 0.38
N LEU A 85 -13.39 -2.42 0.50
CA LEU A 85 -12.19 -2.74 -0.26
C LEU A 85 -11.22 -3.50 0.68
N PRO A 86 -11.11 -4.83 0.52
CA PRO A 86 -10.25 -5.63 1.39
C PRO A 86 -8.77 -5.21 1.31
N PRO A 87 -7.97 -5.46 2.35
CA PRO A 87 -6.54 -5.15 2.32
C PRO A 87 -5.82 -5.78 1.12
N HIS A 88 -5.04 -4.98 0.38
CA HIS A 88 -4.31 -5.38 -0.83
C HIS A 88 -3.09 -4.47 -1.07
N ASN A 89 -2.25 -4.86 -2.02
CA ASN A 89 -1.29 -3.97 -2.67
C ASN A 89 -1.76 -3.67 -4.09
N ASP A 90 -1.50 -2.47 -4.56
CA ASP A 90 -1.71 -2.09 -5.95
C ASP A 90 -0.63 -2.69 -6.85
N PHE A 91 -0.95 -2.78 -8.15
CA PHE A 91 -0.02 -3.25 -9.19
C PHE A 91 0.64 -4.60 -8.91
N ALA A 92 -0.09 -5.52 -8.27
CA ALA A 92 0.38 -6.90 -8.11
C ALA A 92 0.69 -7.57 -9.45
N SER A 93 0.14 -7.06 -10.55
CA SER A 93 0.38 -7.46 -11.94
C SER A 93 1.69 -6.93 -12.54
N TYR A 94 2.41 -6.03 -11.85
CA TYR A 94 3.75 -5.60 -12.28
C TYR A 94 4.80 -6.59 -11.79
N THR A 95 5.83 -6.88 -12.63
CA THR A 95 7.01 -7.64 -12.17
C THR A 95 7.67 -6.92 -10.99
N TRP A 96 7.72 -5.59 -11.05
CA TRP A 96 8.23 -4.73 -9.99
C TRP A 96 7.22 -3.63 -9.64
N PRO A 97 6.29 -3.88 -8.71
CA PRO A 97 5.31 -2.87 -8.28
C PRO A 97 6.00 -1.62 -7.72
N PRO A 98 5.35 -0.45 -7.76
CA PRO A 98 5.80 0.72 -7.02
C PRO A 98 6.02 0.40 -5.54
N SER A 99 7.09 0.93 -4.96
CA SER A 99 7.44 0.60 -3.57
C SER A 99 6.74 1.48 -2.53
N VAL A 100 6.21 2.63 -2.94
CA VAL A 100 5.52 3.59 -2.06
C VAL A 100 4.30 4.16 -2.75
N GLN A 101 3.21 4.30 -2.00
CA GLN A 101 1.97 4.95 -2.42
C GLN A 101 1.59 6.07 -1.47
N ALA A 102 1.15 7.19 -2.01
CA ALA A 102 0.54 8.31 -1.30
C ALA A 102 -0.94 8.41 -1.67
N LEU A 103 -1.82 8.33 -0.69
CA LEU A 103 -3.27 8.38 -0.81
C LEU A 103 -3.78 9.69 -0.20
N HIS A 104 -4.08 10.69 -1.03
CA HIS A 104 -4.50 12.02 -0.62
C HIS A 104 -6.03 12.14 -0.62
N MET A 105 -6.63 12.31 0.54
CA MET A 105 -8.06 12.52 0.69
C MET A 105 -8.42 13.98 0.43
N LEU A 106 -9.01 14.28 -0.72
CA LEU A 106 -9.48 15.62 -1.08
C LEU A 106 -10.81 15.96 -0.42
N VAL A 107 -11.76 15.01 -0.46
CA VAL A 107 -13.10 15.17 0.12
C VAL A 107 -13.52 13.86 0.77
N ASN A 108 -14.05 13.91 1.98
CA ASN A 108 -14.58 12.74 2.69
C ASN A 108 -15.79 13.10 3.55
N ASP A 109 -16.92 13.39 2.88
CA ASP A 109 -18.18 13.78 3.52
C ASP A 109 -19.08 12.57 3.87
N CYS A 110 -18.71 11.37 3.41
CA CYS A 110 -19.50 10.16 3.60
C CYS A 110 -19.38 9.60 5.03
N GLU A 111 -20.46 8.97 5.52
CA GLU A 111 -20.45 8.20 6.76
C GLU A 111 -19.77 6.82 6.53
N GLY A 112 -18.85 6.42 7.41
CA GLY A 112 -18.10 5.18 7.32
C GLY A 112 -16.81 5.33 6.52
N GLY A 113 -16.39 4.29 5.80
CA GLY A 113 -15.23 4.32 4.90
C GLY A 113 -13.90 4.56 5.59
N ARG A 114 -13.72 4.04 6.83
CA ARG A 114 -12.41 4.14 7.50
C ARG A 114 -11.36 3.42 6.68
N SER A 115 -10.18 4.02 6.59
CA SER A 115 -9.01 3.36 6.02
C SER A 115 -8.61 2.19 6.90
N THR A 116 -8.26 1.08 6.26
CA THR A 116 -7.73 -0.12 6.91
C THR A 116 -6.30 -0.32 6.43
N ILE A 117 -5.39 -0.56 7.35
CA ILE A 117 -4.00 -0.94 7.05
C ILE A 117 -3.62 -2.21 7.79
N VAL A 118 -2.74 -3.00 7.17
CA VAL A 118 -2.21 -4.25 7.73
C VAL A 118 -0.71 -4.28 7.52
N ASP A 119 0.08 -4.47 8.60
CA ASP A 119 1.51 -4.77 8.45
C ASP A 119 1.69 -6.18 7.90
N GLY A 120 1.85 -6.29 6.59
CA GLY A 120 2.06 -7.57 5.92
C GLY A 120 3.24 -8.34 6.48
N TYR A 121 4.31 -7.64 6.90
CA TYR A 121 5.48 -8.30 7.50
C TYR A 121 5.16 -8.90 8.88
N ALA A 122 4.26 -8.30 9.66
CA ALA A 122 3.78 -8.91 10.91
C ALA A 122 2.98 -10.18 10.64
N VAL A 123 2.08 -10.14 9.64
CA VAL A 123 1.33 -11.32 9.18
C VAL A 123 2.27 -12.44 8.74
N LEU A 124 3.24 -12.12 7.90
CA LEU A 124 4.18 -13.10 7.35
C LEU A 124 5.15 -13.65 8.40
N ARG A 125 5.59 -12.83 9.36
CA ARG A 125 6.39 -13.29 10.51
C ARG A 125 5.62 -14.34 11.33
N ASP A 126 4.39 -14.04 11.67
CA ASP A 126 3.55 -14.95 12.46
C ASP A 126 3.20 -16.21 11.65
N LEU A 127 2.95 -16.10 10.34
CA LEU A 127 2.77 -17.24 9.45
C LEU A 127 4.02 -18.12 9.40
N ARG A 128 5.21 -17.54 9.28
CA ARG A 128 6.49 -18.27 9.24
C ARG A 128 6.75 -19.04 10.54
N ASN A 129 6.35 -18.46 11.67
CA ASN A 129 6.53 -19.10 12.98
C ASN A 129 5.56 -20.27 13.19
N ASP A 130 4.28 -20.08 12.79
CA ASP A 130 3.22 -21.05 13.06
C ASP A 130 3.14 -22.16 12.01
N TYR A 131 3.40 -21.81 10.73
CA TYR A 131 3.30 -22.69 9.55
C TYR A 131 4.47 -22.44 8.58
N PRO A 132 5.70 -22.85 8.92
CA PRO A 132 6.88 -22.60 8.09
C PRO A 132 6.79 -23.20 6.68
N GLU A 133 6.10 -24.31 6.50
CA GLU A 133 5.83 -24.92 5.19
C GLU A 133 4.91 -24.06 4.32
N HIS A 134 3.90 -23.39 4.90
CA HIS A 134 3.05 -22.45 4.16
C HIS A 134 3.85 -21.20 3.75
N PHE A 135 4.70 -20.69 4.63
CA PHE A 135 5.58 -19.58 4.31
C PHE A 135 6.53 -19.95 3.17
N ASP A 136 7.12 -21.15 3.20
CA ASP A 136 8.03 -21.62 2.16
C ASP A 136 7.32 -21.73 0.79
N ILE A 137 6.14 -22.35 0.75
CA ILE A 137 5.39 -22.47 -0.51
C ILE A 137 5.02 -21.10 -1.08
N LEU A 138 4.56 -20.15 -0.26
CA LEU A 138 4.21 -18.78 -0.69
C LEU A 138 5.42 -17.95 -1.14
N SER A 139 6.63 -18.32 -0.70
CA SER A 139 7.88 -17.70 -1.11
C SER A 139 8.46 -18.26 -2.41
N ASN A 140 8.04 -19.47 -2.82
CA ASN A 140 8.64 -20.18 -3.96
C ASN A 140 7.64 -20.49 -5.08
N PHE A 141 6.35 -20.44 -4.81
CA PHE A 141 5.32 -20.73 -5.81
C PHE A 141 4.97 -19.46 -6.57
N ALA A 142 5.22 -19.46 -7.89
CA ALA A 142 4.86 -18.35 -8.76
C ALA A 142 3.35 -18.31 -9.00
N VAL A 143 2.73 -17.17 -8.70
CA VAL A 143 1.29 -16.90 -8.82
C VAL A 143 1.07 -15.94 -9.97
N PRO A 144 0.13 -16.21 -10.89
CA PRO A 144 -0.21 -15.27 -11.94
C PRO A 144 -1.07 -14.12 -11.41
N PHE A 145 -0.66 -12.89 -11.72
CA PHE A 145 -1.43 -11.66 -11.49
C PHE A 145 -1.61 -10.93 -12.81
N ARG A 146 -2.81 -10.41 -13.04
CA ARG A 146 -3.15 -9.70 -14.28
C ARG A 146 -4.05 -8.52 -13.97
N GLU A 147 -3.77 -7.41 -14.61
CA GLU A 147 -4.62 -6.22 -14.65
C GLU A 147 -4.77 -5.77 -16.08
N PHE A 148 -5.96 -5.41 -16.50
CA PHE A 148 -6.22 -4.96 -17.85
C PHE A 148 -7.43 -4.04 -17.90
N ASP A 149 -7.41 -3.14 -18.87
CA ASP A 149 -8.52 -2.31 -19.31
C ASP A 149 -8.65 -2.38 -20.84
N GLU A 150 -9.34 -1.42 -21.47
CA GLU A 150 -9.54 -1.39 -22.94
C GLU A 150 -8.22 -1.12 -23.70
N GLU A 151 -7.26 -0.45 -23.11
CA GLU A 151 -6.03 0.02 -23.76
C GLU A 151 -4.76 -0.63 -23.21
N ASN A 152 -4.83 -1.18 -22.00
CA ASN A 152 -3.65 -1.61 -21.24
C ASN A 152 -3.80 -3.03 -20.69
N GLU A 153 -2.68 -3.73 -20.62
CA GLU A 153 -2.59 -5.02 -19.92
C GLU A 153 -1.22 -5.18 -19.28
N THR A 154 -1.21 -5.58 -17.99
CA THR A 154 0.01 -5.96 -17.29
C THR A 154 -0.14 -7.35 -16.69
N TYR A 155 0.96 -8.10 -16.67
CA TYR A 155 0.99 -9.47 -16.18
C TYR A 155 2.30 -9.75 -15.46
N ALA A 156 2.20 -10.36 -14.29
CA ALA A 156 3.33 -10.90 -13.55
C ALA A 156 3.04 -12.34 -13.11
N ASN A 157 4.08 -13.16 -13.04
CA ASN A 157 4.00 -14.51 -12.51
C ASN A 157 5.10 -14.67 -11.46
N GLU A 158 4.80 -14.24 -10.24
CA GLU A 158 5.76 -14.02 -9.17
C GLU A 158 5.27 -14.63 -7.84
N PRO A 159 6.17 -15.01 -6.93
CA PRO A 159 5.78 -15.42 -5.58
C PRO A 159 5.09 -14.27 -4.80
N MET A 160 4.25 -14.65 -3.83
CA MET A 160 3.60 -13.68 -2.95
C MET A 160 4.56 -13.06 -1.93
N ILE A 161 5.58 -13.82 -1.52
CA ILE A 161 6.59 -13.37 -0.54
C ILE A 161 7.93 -13.27 -1.25
N ARG A 162 8.55 -12.09 -1.19
CA ARG A 162 9.91 -11.87 -1.69
C ARG A 162 10.89 -11.86 -0.53
N LEU A 163 11.99 -12.59 -0.72
CA LEU A 163 13.07 -12.72 0.25
C LEU A 163 14.40 -12.23 -0.33
N ASN A 164 15.28 -11.71 0.52
CA ASN A 164 16.69 -11.46 0.17
C ASN A 164 17.54 -12.75 0.33
N ALA A 165 18.85 -12.62 0.10
CA ALA A 165 19.79 -13.73 0.21
C ALA A 165 19.88 -14.31 1.65
N GLU A 166 19.64 -13.47 2.66
CA GLU A 166 19.61 -13.82 4.07
C GLU A 166 18.26 -14.39 4.52
N LYS A 167 17.33 -14.60 3.58
CA LYS A 167 15.96 -15.09 3.84
C LYS A 167 15.10 -14.13 4.66
N GLU A 168 15.42 -12.84 4.66
CA GLU A 168 14.59 -11.80 5.25
C GLU A 168 13.49 -11.36 4.27
N ILE A 169 12.34 -10.98 4.78
CA ILE A 169 11.20 -10.52 3.97
C ILE A 169 11.52 -9.13 3.42
N THR A 170 11.50 -8.99 2.10
CA THR A 170 11.74 -7.73 1.38
C THR A 170 10.55 -7.27 0.53
N GLY A 171 9.50 -8.07 0.47
CA GLY A 171 8.28 -7.68 -0.21
C GLY A 171 7.15 -8.66 0.01
N PHE A 172 5.95 -8.13 -0.02
CA PHE A 172 4.70 -8.87 0.05
C PHE A 172 3.78 -8.43 -1.07
N ARG A 173 3.36 -9.38 -1.90
CA ARG A 173 2.44 -9.19 -3.03
C ARG A 173 1.12 -9.87 -2.68
N TYR A 174 0.05 -9.08 -2.53
CA TYR A 174 -1.25 -9.59 -2.14
C TYR A 174 -2.38 -8.76 -2.77
N SER A 175 -3.08 -9.34 -3.72
CA SER A 175 -4.27 -8.75 -4.33
C SER A 175 -5.19 -9.85 -4.82
N ASN A 176 -6.32 -10.04 -4.14
CA ASN A 176 -7.32 -11.03 -4.54
C ASN A 176 -8.00 -10.66 -5.85
N GLN A 177 -8.04 -9.37 -6.19
CA GLN A 177 -8.67 -8.88 -7.41
C GLN A 177 -7.84 -9.18 -8.65
N LEU A 178 -6.52 -9.13 -8.54
CA LEU A 178 -5.60 -9.29 -9.67
C LEU A 178 -5.08 -10.72 -9.84
N MET A 179 -5.18 -11.54 -8.77
CA MET A 179 -4.77 -12.95 -8.83
C MET A 179 -5.63 -13.72 -9.82
N GLN A 180 -4.96 -14.45 -10.72
CA GLN A 180 -5.61 -15.27 -11.74
C GLN A 180 -5.71 -16.73 -11.31
N MET A 181 -6.57 -17.48 -12.02
CA MET A 181 -6.64 -18.93 -11.84
C MET A 181 -5.29 -19.58 -12.13
N ILE A 182 -4.92 -20.50 -11.24
CA ILE A 182 -3.71 -21.31 -11.38
C ILE A 182 -4.07 -22.62 -12.09
N ASP A 183 -3.23 -23.07 -13.02
CA ASP A 183 -3.42 -24.39 -13.66
C ASP A 183 -3.50 -25.48 -12.58
N PRO A 184 -4.61 -26.23 -12.49
CA PRO A 184 -4.80 -27.27 -11.48
C PRO A 184 -3.78 -28.44 -11.62
N LYS A 185 -3.08 -28.54 -12.75
CA LYS A 185 -2.01 -29.50 -12.97
C LYS A 185 -0.63 -29.02 -12.51
N LYS A 186 -0.50 -27.75 -12.10
CA LYS A 186 0.76 -27.20 -11.62
C LYS A 186 1.19 -27.94 -10.34
N LYS A 187 2.44 -28.33 -10.28
CA LYS A 187 3.01 -29.02 -9.10
C LYS A 187 2.81 -28.15 -7.85
N ASN A 188 2.39 -28.77 -6.75
CA ASN A 188 2.16 -28.13 -5.45
C ASN A 188 0.99 -27.14 -5.42
N VAL A 189 0.07 -27.16 -6.38
CA VAL A 189 -1.09 -26.25 -6.41
C VAL A 189 -1.99 -26.40 -5.18
N ASP A 190 -2.25 -27.62 -4.73
CA ASP A 190 -3.07 -27.86 -3.53
C ASP A 190 -2.41 -27.28 -2.29
N ALA A 191 -1.12 -27.55 -2.09
CA ALA A 191 -0.35 -26.98 -0.97
C ALA A 191 -0.31 -25.44 -1.02
N PHE A 192 -0.24 -24.87 -2.23
CA PHE A 192 -0.34 -23.43 -2.39
C PHE A 192 -1.71 -22.89 -1.93
N TYR A 193 -2.81 -23.53 -2.33
CA TYR A 193 -4.14 -23.06 -1.92
C TYR A 193 -4.39 -23.24 -0.41
N GLU A 194 -3.87 -24.27 0.23
CA GLU A 194 -3.89 -24.43 1.68
C GLU A 194 -3.14 -23.28 2.38
N ALA A 195 -1.93 -22.97 1.93
CA ALA A 195 -1.13 -21.86 2.44
C ALA A 195 -1.79 -20.49 2.18
N TYR A 196 -2.36 -20.31 1.00
CA TYR A 196 -3.06 -19.09 0.62
C TYR A 196 -4.34 -18.87 1.44
N HIS A 197 -5.10 -19.93 1.73
CA HIS A 197 -6.25 -19.86 2.61
C HIS A 197 -5.89 -19.39 4.02
N GLU A 198 -4.82 -19.95 4.61
CA GLU A 198 -4.32 -19.51 5.92
C GLU A 198 -3.84 -18.04 5.87
N LEU A 199 -3.13 -17.66 4.83
CA LEU A 199 -2.71 -16.28 4.62
C LEU A 199 -3.91 -15.32 4.53
N CYS A 200 -4.95 -15.67 3.77
CA CYS A 200 -6.18 -14.88 3.65
C CYS A 200 -6.87 -14.70 5.01
N ASN A 201 -6.96 -15.77 5.80
CA ASN A 201 -7.56 -15.73 7.13
C ASN A 201 -6.80 -14.76 8.05
N ARG A 202 -5.46 -14.76 8.00
CA ARG A 202 -4.62 -13.84 8.79
C ARG A 202 -4.78 -12.40 8.34
N VAL A 203 -4.64 -12.12 7.04
CA VAL A 203 -4.76 -10.77 6.48
C VAL A 203 -6.13 -10.15 6.83
N ASN A 204 -7.19 -10.96 6.79
CA ASN A 204 -8.55 -10.49 7.08
C ASN A 204 -8.93 -10.53 8.57
N SER A 205 -8.07 -11.06 9.44
CA SER A 205 -8.30 -11.08 10.89
C SER A 205 -8.22 -9.68 11.48
N GLU A 206 -9.16 -9.36 12.38
CA GLU A 206 -9.15 -8.11 13.16
C GLU A 206 -7.89 -7.94 14.01
N LYS A 207 -7.13 -9.01 14.30
CA LYS A 207 -5.84 -8.95 14.99
C LYS A 207 -4.82 -8.06 14.28
N TYR A 208 -4.87 -8.00 12.94
CA TYR A 208 -3.86 -7.29 12.14
C TYR A 208 -4.36 -5.98 11.53
N LYS A 209 -5.68 -5.72 11.55
CA LYS A 209 -6.29 -4.54 10.93
C LYS A 209 -6.25 -3.33 11.86
N SER A 210 -5.42 -2.34 11.57
CA SER A 210 -5.55 -1.01 12.16
C SER A 210 -6.50 -0.18 11.30
N LYS A 211 -7.44 0.52 11.94
CA LYS A 211 -8.50 1.28 11.28
C LYS A 211 -8.55 2.71 11.79
N PHE A 212 -8.65 3.67 10.90
CA PHE A 212 -8.76 5.09 11.21
C PHE A 212 -9.46 5.84 10.08
N ARG A 213 -10.00 7.01 10.39
CA ARG A 213 -10.58 7.87 9.36
C ARG A 213 -9.50 8.74 8.74
N LEU A 214 -9.45 8.75 7.42
CA LEU A 214 -8.63 9.67 6.64
C LEU A 214 -9.52 10.88 6.31
N GLU A 215 -9.24 12.01 6.93
CA GLU A 215 -10.01 13.24 6.74
C GLU A 215 -9.54 14.02 5.50
N SER A 216 -10.35 14.98 5.02
CA SER A 216 -9.92 15.88 3.95
C SER A 216 -8.62 16.59 4.33
N GLY A 217 -7.68 16.68 3.39
CA GLY A 217 -6.34 17.21 3.61
C GLY A 217 -5.37 16.24 4.28
N HIS A 218 -5.76 14.98 4.52
CA HIS A 218 -4.83 13.94 4.96
C HIS A 218 -4.24 13.20 3.78
N ILE A 219 -2.94 12.93 3.84
CA ILE A 219 -2.23 12.05 2.92
C ILE A 219 -1.71 10.85 3.70
N LEU A 220 -2.21 9.66 3.38
CA LEU A 220 -1.68 8.41 3.91
C LEU A 220 -0.52 7.96 3.01
N LEU A 221 0.69 7.89 3.56
CA LEU A 221 1.86 7.35 2.88
C LEU A 221 2.08 5.92 3.36
N VAL A 222 2.15 4.96 2.43
CA VAL A 222 2.37 3.54 2.72
C VAL A 222 3.54 2.96 1.95
N SER A 223 4.35 2.14 2.61
CA SER A 223 5.32 1.25 1.97
C SER A 223 4.58 0.09 1.33
N ALA A 224 4.34 0.17 0.02
CA ALA A 224 3.47 -0.74 -0.70
C ALA A 224 4.02 -2.18 -0.78
N HIS A 225 5.33 -2.37 -0.57
CA HIS A 225 5.92 -3.71 -0.48
C HIS A 225 5.76 -4.37 0.89
N ARG A 226 5.25 -3.64 1.90
CA ARG A 226 5.07 -4.12 3.27
C ARG A 226 3.65 -4.00 3.77
N VAL A 227 3.02 -2.85 3.58
CA VAL A 227 1.73 -2.52 4.15
C VAL A 227 0.64 -2.75 3.13
N LEU A 228 -0.35 -3.55 3.50
CA LEU A 228 -1.58 -3.66 2.75
C LEU A 228 -2.51 -2.53 3.17
N HIS A 229 -3.19 -1.94 2.21
CA HIS A 229 -4.20 -0.92 2.47
C HIS A 229 -5.57 -1.37 1.98
N GLY A 230 -6.61 -0.81 2.56
CA GLY A 230 -7.99 -1.10 2.24
C GLY A 230 -8.93 -0.06 2.84
N ARG A 231 -10.22 -0.33 2.76
CA ARG A 231 -11.24 0.60 3.23
C ARG A 231 -12.50 -0.17 3.62
N GLU A 232 -13.09 0.19 4.76
CA GLU A 232 -14.42 -0.30 5.11
C GLU A 232 -15.47 0.24 4.13
N GLU A 233 -16.62 -0.41 4.07
CA GLU A 233 -17.79 0.11 3.35
C GLU A 233 -18.19 1.49 3.89
N PHE A 234 -18.85 2.28 3.06
CA PHE A 234 -19.39 3.58 3.44
C PHE A 234 -20.75 3.81 2.80
N LYS A 235 -21.53 4.70 3.40
CA LYS A 235 -22.79 5.15 2.82
C LYS A 235 -22.48 6.18 1.72
N PRO A 236 -23.03 6.02 0.50
CA PRO A 236 -22.83 6.98 -0.57
C PRO A 236 -23.78 8.20 -0.40
N ASP A 237 -23.75 8.82 0.80
CA ASP A 237 -24.61 9.93 1.21
C ASP A 237 -23.90 11.30 1.13
N GLY A 238 -22.65 11.32 0.70
CA GLY A 238 -21.83 12.50 0.55
C GLY A 238 -20.85 12.37 -0.61
N LYS A 239 -19.94 13.34 -0.72
CA LYS A 239 -18.83 13.31 -1.67
C LYS A 239 -17.63 12.60 -1.06
N ARG A 240 -16.98 11.77 -1.86
CA ARG A 240 -15.71 11.15 -1.52
C ARG A 240 -14.81 11.19 -2.75
N HIS A 241 -13.66 11.85 -2.61
CA HIS A 241 -12.67 11.97 -3.67
C HIS A 241 -11.28 11.85 -3.08
N LEU A 242 -10.51 10.91 -3.59
CA LEU A 242 -9.14 10.64 -3.23
C LEU A 242 -8.28 10.71 -4.49
N GLN A 243 -7.07 11.23 -4.37
CA GLN A 243 -6.02 11.09 -5.37
C GLN A 243 -4.91 10.21 -4.83
N ASP A 244 -4.29 9.42 -5.70
CA ASP A 244 -3.09 8.69 -5.37
C ASP A 244 -1.94 8.94 -6.35
N ALA A 245 -0.73 8.75 -5.85
CA ALA A 245 0.51 8.81 -6.62
C ALA A 245 1.50 7.80 -6.05
N TYR A 246 2.46 7.39 -6.89
CA TYR A 246 3.44 6.37 -6.54
C TYR A 246 4.85 6.94 -6.53
N TYR A 247 5.67 6.43 -5.62
CA TYR A 247 7.07 6.82 -5.45
C TYR A 247 7.94 5.58 -5.27
N GLU A 248 9.27 5.79 -5.23
CA GLU A 248 10.23 4.71 -5.00
C GLU A 248 10.98 4.90 -3.68
N MET A 249 11.06 3.83 -2.90
CA MET A 249 11.73 3.83 -1.60
C MET A 249 13.19 4.27 -1.73
N ASP A 250 13.89 3.84 -2.78
CA ASP A 250 15.29 4.20 -3.04
C ASP A 250 15.50 5.72 -3.09
N ASN A 251 14.54 6.46 -3.69
CA ASN A 251 14.61 7.92 -3.75
C ASN A 251 14.37 8.56 -2.38
N ILE A 252 13.44 8.00 -1.60
CA ILE A 252 13.12 8.46 -0.25
C ILE A 252 14.31 8.25 0.69
N GLU A 253 14.93 7.07 0.62
CA GLU A 253 16.13 6.75 1.41
C GLU A 253 17.32 7.64 1.03
N ASN A 254 17.54 7.88 -0.27
CA ASN A 254 18.54 8.84 -0.74
C ASN A 254 18.28 10.24 -0.18
N ASN A 255 17.05 10.73 -0.24
CA ASN A 255 16.71 12.06 0.26
C ASN A 255 16.91 12.17 1.78
N LEU A 256 16.60 11.12 2.54
CA LEU A 256 16.89 11.07 3.97
C LEU A 256 18.40 11.23 4.27
N VAL A 257 19.26 10.54 3.49
CA VAL A 257 20.71 10.67 3.61
C VAL A 257 21.16 12.11 3.31
N LEU A 258 20.63 12.71 2.23
CA LEU A 258 20.97 14.08 1.85
C LEU A 258 20.54 15.09 2.91
N LEU A 259 19.33 14.98 3.45
CA LEU A 259 18.83 15.85 4.53
C LEU A 259 19.71 15.77 5.77
N LYS A 260 20.06 14.56 6.21
CA LYS A 260 20.94 14.34 7.38
C LYS A 260 22.37 14.89 7.20
N THR A 261 22.87 14.88 5.97
CA THR A 261 24.23 15.37 5.67
C THR A 261 24.30 16.88 5.44
N SER A 262 23.21 17.51 4.96
CA SER A 262 23.14 18.96 4.72
C SER A 262 23.07 19.76 6.02
N GLY A 263 22.43 19.23 7.07
CA GLY A 263 22.35 19.86 8.39
C GLY A 263 23.67 19.87 9.18
N ASN A 264 24.71 19.20 8.69
CA ASN A 264 26.04 19.14 9.29
C ASN A 264 27.07 20.07 8.61
N LYS A 265 26.63 20.91 7.69
CA LYS A 265 27.44 21.96 7.04
C LYS A 265 27.01 23.34 7.52
#